data_7a419ab61bcd49aaab4dd070caeb64f9
#
_entry.id   7a419ab61bcd49aaab4dd070caeb64f9
#
_cell.length_a   1.000
_cell.length_b   1.000
_cell.length_c   1.000
_cell.angle_alpha   90.00
_cell.angle_beta   90.00
_cell.angle_gamma   90.00
#
_symmetry.space_group_name_H-M   'P 1'
#
loop_
_entity.id
_entity.type
_entity.pdbx_description
1 polymer ?
#
loop_
_entity_poly.entity_id
_entity_poly.type
_entity_poly.pdbx_seq_one_letter_code
_entity_poly.pdbx_strand_id
1 'polypeptide(L)'
;MVVLCGCSVKRNNFFSRNYHQLTTRYNVYFNGDQALKSGIKHMENRHKEDYTHLLPVFVSNDEQTRSICSSDMDYVIEKAAKAIDKHSITAKPRRRKNKDSKNYQTFRKKKEFNNQLDKCYLLLGKAYFYKKKYTMANNTFRFIQRQYAEDEALMTEVSIWLFRSLTEMGRYEEAARIMDRLDGSTLKRKQREMVAAARTDFYVRQGMYEQAIPEAERLVRTCKSIKRKPRYNFLLSQLYVKENQDGLLNWH
;
A
#
# COMPACT_ATOMS: atom_id res chain seq x y z
N MET A 1 -33.38 -31.87 7.34
CA MET A 1 -32.97 -30.81 8.28
C MET A 1 -31.47 -30.58 8.09
N VAL A 2 -31.09 -29.56 7.30
CA VAL A 2 -29.67 -29.22 7.04
C VAL A 2 -29.19 -28.42 8.25
N VAL A 3 -28.41 -29.05 9.12
CA VAL A 3 -27.72 -28.35 10.20
C VAL A 3 -26.62 -27.51 9.57
N LEU A 4 -26.88 -26.23 9.35
CA LEU A 4 -25.86 -25.23 9.05
C LEU A 4 -24.93 -25.10 10.27
N CYS A 5 -23.96 -26.00 10.38
CA CYS A 5 -22.83 -25.83 11.30
C CYS A 5 -22.05 -24.59 10.85
N GLY A 6 -22.46 -23.42 11.30
CA GLY A 6 -21.72 -22.18 11.10
C GLY A 6 -20.28 -22.39 11.54
N CYS A 7 -19.32 -22.27 10.61
CA CYS A 7 -17.90 -22.40 10.91
C CYS A 7 -17.50 -21.24 11.83
N SER A 8 -17.36 -21.53 13.11
CA SER A 8 -17.03 -20.52 14.14
C SER A 8 -15.54 -20.15 14.08
N VAL A 9 -15.22 -18.88 14.09
CA VAL A 9 -13.85 -18.34 14.25
C VAL A 9 -13.20 -18.77 15.57
N LYS A 10 -14.01 -19.16 16.57
CA LYS A 10 -13.53 -19.70 17.85
C LYS A 10 -12.94 -21.12 17.72
N ARG A 11 -13.16 -21.78 16.59
CA ARG A 11 -12.66 -23.14 16.31
C ARG A 11 -11.56 -23.07 15.25
N ASN A 12 -10.36 -23.52 15.60
CA ASN A 12 -9.25 -23.65 14.66
C ASN A 12 -9.08 -25.11 14.21
N ASN A 13 -9.92 -25.55 13.28
CA ASN A 13 -9.81 -26.83 12.60
C ASN A 13 -9.65 -26.62 11.08
N PHE A 14 -9.38 -27.68 10.33
CA PHE A 14 -9.17 -27.62 8.88
C PHE A 14 -10.37 -27.01 8.14
N PHE A 15 -11.57 -27.46 8.43
CA PHE A 15 -12.80 -26.98 7.76
C PHE A 15 -13.07 -25.50 8.08
N SER A 16 -12.96 -25.10 9.35
CA SER A 16 -13.14 -23.70 9.73
C SER A 16 -12.13 -22.78 9.02
N ARG A 17 -10.85 -23.15 9.02
CA ARG A 17 -9.82 -22.35 8.30
C ARG A 17 -10.12 -22.24 6.81
N ASN A 18 -10.43 -23.35 6.14
CA ASN A 18 -10.73 -23.32 4.70
C ASN A 18 -11.96 -22.47 4.39
N TYR A 19 -13.02 -22.61 5.14
CA TYR A 19 -14.22 -21.80 4.97
C TYR A 19 -13.91 -20.30 5.10
N HIS A 20 -13.27 -19.89 6.19
CA HIS A 20 -12.95 -18.49 6.42
C HIS A 20 -11.95 -17.95 5.40
N GLN A 21 -10.93 -18.73 4.99
CA GLN A 21 -9.97 -18.36 3.96
C GLN A 21 -10.63 -18.16 2.59
N LEU A 22 -11.48 -19.10 2.17
CA LEU A 22 -12.21 -19.02 0.90
C LEU A 22 -13.16 -17.81 0.88
N THR A 23 -13.94 -17.64 1.94
CA THR A 23 -14.86 -16.50 2.05
C THR A 23 -14.11 -15.18 2.05
N THR A 24 -13.01 -15.07 2.81
CA THR A 24 -12.18 -13.87 2.82
C THR A 24 -11.59 -13.59 1.45
N ARG A 25 -11.07 -14.62 0.78
CA ARG A 25 -10.42 -14.48 -0.54
C ARG A 25 -11.39 -14.01 -1.63
N TYR A 26 -12.52 -14.69 -1.77
CA TYR A 26 -13.41 -14.49 -2.91
C TYR A 26 -14.47 -13.42 -2.67
N ASN A 27 -15.05 -13.35 -1.46
CA ASN A 27 -16.14 -12.40 -1.21
C ASN A 27 -15.64 -11.04 -0.70
N VAL A 28 -14.51 -11.02 0.02
CA VAL A 28 -14.06 -9.79 0.64
C VAL A 28 -12.85 -9.21 -0.07
N TYR A 29 -11.75 -9.97 -0.12
CA TYR A 29 -10.52 -9.46 -0.71
C TYR A 29 -10.69 -9.16 -2.20
N PHE A 30 -11.24 -10.09 -2.99
CA PHE A 30 -11.43 -9.89 -4.41
C PHE A 30 -12.29 -8.65 -4.71
N ASN A 31 -13.46 -8.53 -4.08
CA ASN A 31 -14.36 -7.39 -4.30
C ASN A 31 -13.75 -6.08 -3.80
N GLY A 32 -13.06 -6.10 -2.66
CA GLY A 32 -12.34 -4.95 -2.12
C GLY A 32 -11.18 -4.49 -3.02
N ASP A 33 -10.40 -5.43 -3.56
CA ASP A 33 -9.31 -5.13 -4.50
C ASP A 33 -9.82 -4.56 -5.83
N GLN A 34 -10.95 -5.09 -6.33
CA GLN A 34 -11.60 -4.54 -7.53
C GLN A 34 -12.11 -3.11 -7.27
N ALA A 35 -12.75 -2.86 -6.14
CA ALA A 35 -13.22 -1.51 -5.78
C ALA A 35 -12.05 -0.53 -5.64
N LEU A 36 -10.96 -0.92 -4.97
CA LEU A 36 -9.75 -0.10 -4.87
C LEU A 36 -9.19 0.25 -6.24
N LYS A 37 -9.04 -0.73 -7.13
CA LYS A 37 -8.54 -0.53 -8.50
C LYS A 37 -9.48 0.34 -9.32
N SER A 38 -10.79 0.13 -9.21
CA SER A 38 -11.82 0.91 -9.91
C SER A 38 -11.77 2.36 -9.45
N GLY A 39 -11.76 2.62 -8.15
CA GLY A 39 -11.68 3.97 -7.59
C GLY A 39 -10.42 4.71 -8.05
N ILE A 40 -9.25 4.04 -8.01
CA ILE A 40 -7.99 4.63 -8.51
C ILE A 40 -8.11 4.94 -10.02
N LYS A 41 -8.66 4.03 -10.82
CA LYS A 41 -8.84 4.24 -12.25
C LYS A 41 -9.82 5.39 -12.56
N HIS A 42 -10.92 5.50 -11.79
CA HIS A 42 -11.85 6.62 -11.93
C HIS A 42 -11.17 7.96 -11.61
N MET A 43 -10.38 8.00 -10.55
CA MET A 43 -9.57 9.15 -10.16
C MET A 43 -8.60 9.54 -11.28
N GLU A 44 -7.79 8.58 -11.78
CA GLU A 44 -6.83 8.82 -12.86
C GLU A 44 -7.47 9.28 -14.18
N ASN A 45 -8.65 8.75 -14.52
CA ASN A 45 -9.34 9.10 -15.77
C ASN A 45 -10.04 10.45 -15.73
N ARG A 46 -10.42 10.95 -14.55
CA ARG A 46 -11.11 12.24 -14.38
C ARG A 46 -10.17 13.38 -14.01
N HIS A 47 -8.94 13.06 -13.64
CA HIS A 47 -7.93 14.06 -13.37
C HIS A 47 -7.62 14.90 -14.61
N LYS A 48 -7.57 16.22 -14.43
CA LYS A 48 -7.12 17.16 -15.46
C LYS A 48 -5.80 17.75 -14.99
N GLU A 49 -4.76 17.60 -15.82
CA GLU A 49 -3.45 18.15 -15.50
C GLU A 49 -3.43 19.67 -15.66
N ASP A 50 -2.87 20.36 -14.71
CA ASP A 50 -2.53 21.78 -14.82
C ASP A 50 -1.04 21.92 -15.13
N TYR A 51 -0.72 22.11 -16.39
CA TYR A 51 0.65 22.24 -16.89
C TYR A 51 1.31 23.58 -16.56
N THR A 52 0.56 24.54 -16.00
CA THR A 52 1.11 25.85 -15.58
C THR A 52 1.85 25.76 -14.24
N HIS A 53 1.60 24.70 -13.49
CA HIS A 53 2.24 24.41 -12.23
C HIS A 53 3.10 23.14 -12.32
N LEU A 54 3.99 22.95 -11.33
CA LEU A 54 4.72 21.69 -11.19
C LEU A 54 3.72 20.55 -10.98
N LEU A 55 3.74 19.58 -11.88
CA LEU A 55 2.81 18.44 -11.79
C LEU A 55 3.04 17.64 -10.49
N PRO A 56 2.00 17.25 -9.79
CA PRO A 56 2.14 16.33 -8.65
C PRO A 56 2.64 14.98 -9.13
N VAL A 57 3.55 14.34 -8.41
CA VAL A 57 4.06 13.00 -8.80
C VAL A 57 2.91 11.99 -8.85
N PHE A 58 2.03 12.03 -7.88
CA PHE A 58 0.83 11.21 -7.85
C PHE A 58 -0.42 12.07 -8.10
N VAL A 59 -1.26 11.62 -9.01
CA VAL A 59 -2.58 12.23 -9.29
C VAL A 59 -3.44 12.32 -8.02
N SER A 60 -3.27 11.40 -7.09
CA SER A 60 -3.97 11.39 -5.80
C SER A 60 -3.59 12.55 -4.86
N ASN A 61 -2.59 13.35 -5.20
CA ASN A 61 -2.21 14.51 -4.38
C ASN A 61 -3.16 15.70 -4.58
N ASP A 62 -3.85 15.75 -5.72
CA ASP A 62 -4.92 16.72 -5.96
C ASP A 62 -6.19 16.35 -5.18
N GLU A 63 -6.76 17.34 -4.46
CA GLU A 63 -7.90 17.13 -3.56
C GLU A 63 -9.21 16.85 -4.29
N GLN A 64 -9.48 17.63 -5.36
CA GLN A 64 -10.68 17.45 -6.17
C GLN A 64 -10.71 16.08 -6.82
N THR A 65 -9.58 15.69 -7.39
CA THR A 65 -9.39 14.38 -8.01
C THR A 65 -9.56 13.24 -7.00
N ARG A 66 -9.07 13.42 -5.78
CA ARG A 66 -9.17 12.39 -4.72
C ARG A 66 -10.60 12.16 -4.26
N SER A 67 -11.45 13.18 -4.22
CA SER A 67 -12.86 13.04 -3.83
C SER A 67 -13.62 12.05 -4.71
N ILE A 68 -13.20 11.89 -5.97
CA ILE A 68 -13.80 10.99 -6.96
C ILE A 68 -13.80 9.54 -6.51
N CYS A 69 -12.75 9.08 -5.82
CA CYS A 69 -12.65 7.69 -5.36
C CYS A 69 -13.17 7.46 -3.93
N SER A 70 -13.76 8.48 -3.30
CA SER A 70 -14.13 8.42 -1.87
C SER A 70 -15.10 7.29 -1.55
N SER A 71 -16.17 7.11 -2.34
CA SER A 71 -17.16 6.04 -2.14
C SER A 71 -16.58 4.64 -2.35
N ASP A 72 -15.71 4.47 -3.36
CA ASP A 72 -15.02 3.20 -3.58
C ASP A 72 -14.14 2.85 -2.37
N MET A 73 -13.44 3.84 -1.81
CA MET A 73 -12.59 3.63 -0.63
C MET A 73 -13.42 3.31 0.62
N ASP A 74 -14.60 3.92 0.81
CA ASP A 74 -15.51 3.58 1.91
C ASP A 74 -15.99 2.12 1.81
N TYR A 75 -16.33 1.67 0.61
CA TYR A 75 -16.67 0.28 0.36
C TYR A 75 -15.50 -0.67 0.68
N VAL A 76 -14.28 -0.32 0.29
CA VAL A 76 -13.08 -1.12 0.63
C VAL A 76 -12.89 -1.22 2.14
N ILE A 77 -13.04 -0.09 2.86
CA ILE A 77 -12.91 -0.03 4.32
C ILE A 77 -13.95 -0.95 4.97
N GLU A 78 -15.22 -0.84 4.56
CA GLU A 78 -16.32 -1.67 5.10
C GLU A 78 -16.01 -3.16 4.89
N LYS A 79 -15.66 -3.56 3.66
CA LYS A 79 -15.38 -4.96 3.32
C LYS A 79 -14.18 -5.50 4.09
N ALA A 80 -13.07 -4.74 4.13
CA ALA A 80 -11.88 -5.16 4.86
C ALA A 80 -12.13 -5.28 6.37
N ALA A 81 -12.81 -4.30 6.97
CA ALA A 81 -13.19 -4.33 8.38
C ALA A 81 -14.09 -5.53 8.70
N LYS A 82 -15.08 -5.81 7.85
CA LYS A 82 -15.96 -6.98 7.98
C LYS A 82 -15.20 -8.30 7.90
N ALA A 83 -14.20 -8.40 6.99
CA ALA A 83 -13.35 -9.59 6.93
C ALA A 83 -12.57 -9.81 8.22
N ILE A 84 -11.96 -8.75 8.74
CA ILE A 84 -11.18 -8.80 9.96
C ILE A 84 -12.06 -9.21 11.15
N ASP A 85 -13.24 -8.61 11.29
CA ASP A 85 -14.18 -8.91 12.37
C ASP A 85 -14.74 -10.35 12.29
N LYS A 86 -15.16 -10.80 11.11
CA LYS A 86 -15.91 -12.05 10.93
C LYS A 86 -15.05 -13.27 10.59
N HIS A 87 -13.82 -13.08 10.12
CA HIS A 87 -13.01 -14.16 9.58
C HIS A 87 -11.62 -14.30 10.19
N SER A 88 -11.28 -13.50 11.22
CA SER A 88 -10.03 -13.66 11.97
C SER A 88 -10.10 -14.92 12.85
N ILE A 89 -9.09 -15.77 12.74
CA ILE A 89 -8.95 -17.00 13.53
C ILE A 89 -7.68 -16.89 14.36
N THR A 90 -7.80 -16.42 15.59
CA THR A 90 -6.70 -16.31 16.55
C THR A 90 -6.64 -17.51 17.52
N ALA A 91 -7.72 -18.30 17.60
CA ALA A 91 -7.76 -19.49 18.43
C ALA A 91 -6.67 -20.49 18.02
N LYS A 92 -5.93 -21.03 18.99
CA LYS A 92 -4.88 -22.02 18.73
C LYS A 92 -5.48 -23.36 18.29
N PRO A 93 -4.83 -24.07 17.34
CA PRO A 93 -5.27 -25.41 16.96
C PRO A 93 -5.14 -26.40 18.13
N ARG A 94 -6.04 -27.41 18.17
CA ARG A 94 -5.94 -28.48 19.16
C ARG A 94 -4.58 -29.18 19.06
N ARG A 95 -4.02 -29.58 20.21
CA ARG A 95 -2.77 -30.33 20.25
C ARG A 95 -2.91 -31.66 19.50
N ARG A 96 -1.98 -31.96 18.61
CA ARG A 96 -1.89 -33.28 17.95
C ARG A 96 -0.95 -34.19 18.73
N LYS A 97 -1.05 -35.53 18.50
CA LYS A 97 -0.17 -36.52 19.13
C LYS A 97 1.30 -36.32 18.77
N ASN A 98 1.61 -35.91 17.52
CA ASN A 98 2.98 -35.63 17.04
C ASN A 98 3.35 -34.15 17.31
N LYS A 99 3.73 -33.83 18.56
CA LYS A 99 4.02 -32.46 19.02
C LYS A 99 5.33 -31.89 18.51
N ASP A 100 6.27 -32.75 18.08
CA ASP A 100 7.71 -32.41 17.94
C ASP A 100 8.11 -32.01 16.52
N SER A 101 7.19 -32.07 15.56
CA SER A 101 7.44 -31.57 14.20
C SER A 101 7.66 -30.06 14.21
N LYS A 102 8.83 -29.61 13.70
CA LYS A 102 9.15 -28.18 13.50
C LYS A 102 8.01 -27.42 12.81
N ASN A 103 7.46 -28.00 11.73
CA ASN A 103 6.37 -27.40 10.97
C ASN A 103 5.09 -27.19 11.81
N TYR A 104 4.77 -28.13 12.70
CA TYR A 104 3.60 -27.98 13.59
C TYR A 104 3.85 -26.92 14.67
N GLN A 105 5.06 -26.85 15.21
CA GLN A 105 5.42 -25.82 16.19
C GLN A 105 5.40 -24.43 15.57
N THR A 106 5.97 -24.24 14.37
CA THR A 106 5.91 -22.99 13.62
C THR A 106 4.47 -22.60 13.29
N PHE A 107 3.67 -23.54 12.79
CA PHE A 107 2.25 -23.31 12.53
C PHE A 107 1.51 -22.86 13.80
N ARG A 108 1.77 -23.48 14.94
CA ARG A 108 1.12 -23.16 16.21
C ARG A 108 1.55 -21.82 16.81
N LYS A 109 2.73 -21.30 16.45
CA LYS A 109 3.21 -19.97 16.87
C LYS A 109 2.48 -18.84 16.15
N LYS A 110 1.85 -19.09 14.98
CA LYS A 110 1.10 -18.05 14.25
C LYS A 110 0.09 -17.36 15.14
N LYS A 111 -0.02 -16.06 14.99
CA LYS A 111 -1.00 -15.23 15.70
C LYS A 111 -2.35 -15.20 14.98
N GLU A 112 -2.35 -15.41 13.66
CA GLU A 112 -3.51 -15.46 12.78
C GLU A 112 -3.45 -16.71 11.90
N PHE A 113 -4.59 -17.40 11.75
CA PHE A 113 -4.69 -18.65 10.99
C PHE A 113 -5.51 -18.52 9.70
N ASN A 114 -6.13 -17.38 9.46
CA ASN A 114 -6.66 -17.02 8.14
C ASN A 114 -5.58 -16.29 7.34
N ASN A 115 -4.97 -17.00 6.40
CA ASN A 115 -3.85 -16.48 5.58
C ASN A 115 -4.26 -15.51 4.47
N GLN A 116 -5.47 -14.96 4.52
CA GLN A 116 -5.93 -13.93 3.58
C GLN A 116 -6.14 -12.57 4.28
N LEU A 117 -6.04 -12.52 5.60
CA LEU A 117 -6.28 -11.28 6.35
C LEU A 117 -5.15 -10.26 6.19
N ASP A 118 -3.92 -10.69 5.96
CA ASP A 118 -2.80 -9.84 5.60
C ASP A 118 -3.14 -8.90 4.44
N LYS A 119 -3.75 -9.46 3.39
CA LYS A 119 -4.21 -8.72 2.21
C LYS A 119 -5.37 -7.78 2.52
N CYS A 120 -6.28 -8.18 3.41
CA CYS A 120 -7.38 -7.33 3.85
C CYS A 120 -6.89 -6.14 4.67
N TYR A 121 -5.92 -6.33 5.57
CA TYR A 121 -5.27 -5.22 6.28
C TYR A 121 -4.54 -4.29 5.32
N LEU A 122 -3.85 -4.83 4.31
CA LEU A 122 -3.18 -4.01 3.31
C LEU A 122 -4.18 -3.17 2.49
N LEU A 123 -5.30 -3.76 2.07
CA LEU A 123 -6.38 -3.02 1.41
C LEU A 123 -6.94 -1.91 2.32
N LEU A 124 -7.17 -2.21 3.58
CA LEU A 124 -7.66 -1.25 4.58
C LEU A 124 -6.70 -0.06 4.72
N GLY A 125 -5.40 -0.33 4.86
CA GLY A 125 -4.38 0.71 4.94
C GLY A 125 -4.34 1.59 3.69
N LYS A 126 -4.41 0.98 2.50
CA LYS A 126 -4.46 1.72 1.23
C LYS A 126 -5.72 2.58 1.11
N ALA A 127 -6.88 2.06 1.48
CA ALA A 127 -8.13 2.81 1.44
C ALA A 127 -8.11 4.00 2.42
N TYR A 128 -7.59 3.82 3.64
CA TYR A 128 -7.37 4.93 4.56
C TYR A 128 -6.41 5.99 3.98
N PHE A 129 -5.34 5.56 3.31
CA PHE A 129 -4.41 6.48 2.63
C PHE A 129 -5.14 7.35 1.60
N TYR A 130 -5.91 6.75 0.69
CA TYR A 130 -6.67 7.50 -0.31
C TYR A 130 -7.77 8.39 0.28
N LYS A 131 -8.26 8.07 1.48
CA LYS A 131 -9.19 8.92 2.26
C LYS A 131 -8.50 10.01 3.09
N LYS A 132 -7.18 10.25 2.94
CA LYS A 132 -6.37 11.15 3.78
C LYS A 132 -6.37 10.81 5.28
N LYS A 133 -6.88 9.64 5.66
CA LYS A 133 -6.83 9.15 7.05
C LYS A 133 -5.45 8.56 7.35
N TYR A 134 -4.40 9.37 7.18
CA TYR A 134 -3.00 8.91 7.21
C TYR A 134 -2.59 8.28 8.55
N THR A 135 -3.09 8.80 9.67
CA THR A 135 -2.85 8.20 10.99
C THR A 135 -3.40 6.78 11.06
N MET A 136 -4.62 6.54 10.54
CA MET A 136 -5.21 5.21 10.49
C MET A 136 -4.46 4.30 9.51
N ALA A 137 -4.05 4.83 8.35
CA ALA A 137 -3.22 4.10 7.39
C ALA A 137 -1.89 3.65 8.03
N ASN A 138 -1.17 4.57 8.69
CA ASN A 138 0.09 4.28 9.37
C ASN A 138 -0.07 3.24 10.47
N ASN A 139 -1.09 3.36 11.31
CA ASN A 139 -1.36 2.39 12.37
C ASN A 139 -1.63 1.00 11.77
N THR A 140 -2.38 0.93 10.67
CA THR A 140 -2.66 -0.31 9.95
C THR A 140 -1.38 -0.90 9.34
N PHE A 141 -0.55 -0.11 8.68
CA PHE A 141 0.72 -0.58 8.10
C PHE A 141 1.70 -1.06 9.19
N ARG A 142 1.83 -0.33 10.30
CA ARG A 142 2.65 -0.74 11.45
C ARG A 142 2.11 -2.00 12.13
N PHE A 143 0.78 -2.18 12.18
CA PHE A 143 0.19 -3.44 12.63
C PHE A 143 0.61 -4.61 11.74
N ILE A 144 0.54 -4.45 10.41
CA ILE A 144 0.97 -5.50 9.47
C ILE A 144 2.44 -5.84 9.70
N GLN A 145 3.31 -4.85 9.84
CA GLN A 145 4.75 -5.08 10.09
C GLN A 145 5.00 -5.91 11.35
N ARG A 146 4.23 -5.69 12.42
CA ARG A 146 4.37 -6.46 13.68
C ARG A 146 3.75 -7.84 13.61
N GLN A 147 2.67 -7.99 12.85
CA GLN A 147 1.88 -9.23 12.81
C GLN A 147 2.43 -10.24 11.81
N TYR A 148 2.96 -9.75 10.68
CA TYR A 148 3.33 -10.55 9.51
C TYR A 148 4.80 -10.33 9.10
N ALA A 149 5.68 -10.06 10.07
CA ALA A 149 7.09 -9.71 9.85
C ALA A 149 7.88 -10.75 9.02
N GLU A 150 7.42 -12.01 8.99
CA GLU A 150 8.07 -13.11 8.28
C GLU A 150 7.82 -13.09 6.75
N ASP A 151 6.86 -12.28 6.26
CA ASP A 151 6.54 -12.17 4.83
C ASP A 151 7.28 -10.98 4.21
N GLU A 152 8.46 -11.23 3.66
CA GLU A 152 9.33 -10.20 3.06
C GLU A 152 8.64 -9.45 1.92
N ALA A 153 7.87 -10.16 1.07
CA ALA A 153 7.18 -9.53 -0.06
C ALA A 153 6.09 -8.55 0.41
N LEU A 154 5.35 -8.92 1.45
CA LEU A 154 4.37 -8.06 2.10
C LEU A 154 5.06 -6.89 2.81
N MET A 155 6.17 -7.14 3.52
CA MET A 155 6.92 -6.10 4.24
C MET A 155 7.44 -5.02 3.29
N THR A 156 7.94 -5.42 2.12
CA THR A 156 8.35 -4.46 1.08
C THR A 156 7.18 -3.55 0.65
N GLU A 157 6.03 -4.14 0.33
CA GLU A 157 4.86 -3.36 -0.10
C GLU A 157 4.34 -2.44 1.02
N VAL A 158 4.25 -2.94 2.23
CA VAL A 158 3.84 -2.17 3.42
C VAL A 158 4.80 -1.01 3.67
N SER A 159 6.11 -1.22 3.53
CA SER A 159 7.12 -0.18 3.72
C SER A 159 6.97 0.94 2.68
N ILE A 160 6.68 0.62 1.42
CA ILE A 160 6.42 1.63 0.38
C ILE A 160 5.19 2.48 0.75
N TRP A 161 4.11 1.85 1.21
CA TRP A 161 2.90 2.59 1.60
C TRP A 161 3.07 3.40 2.88
N LEU A 162 3.83 2.89 3.83
CA LEU A 162 4.16 3.62 5.06
C LEU A 162 5.04 4.83 4.74
N PHE A 163 6.06 4.67 3.88
CA PHE A 163 6.89 5.76 3.39
C PHE A 163 6.04 6.87 2.75
N ARG A 164 5.19 6.52 1.80
CA ARG A 164 4.27 7.48 1.16
C ARG A 164 3.37 8.19 2.16
N SER A 165 2.81 7.43 3.11
CA SER A 165 1.90 7.99 4.11
C SER A 165 2.59 8.96 5.07
N LEU A 166 3.83 8.69 5.46
CA LEU A 166 4.65 9.59 6.27
C LEU A 166 5.04 10.86 5.50
N THR A 167 5.36 10.72 4.21
CA THR A 167 5.63 11.85 3.30
C THR A 167 4.41 12.76 3.19
N GLU A 168 3.22 12.21 3.02
CA GLU A 168 1.96 12.98 3.00
C GLU A 168 1.67 13.73 4.31
N MET A 169 2.15 13.20 5.43
CA MET A 169 2.03 13.83 6.76
C MET A 169 3.13 14.86 7.06
N GLY A 170 4.09 15.06 6.17
CA GLY A 170 5.26 15.91 6.42
C GLY A 170 6.25 15.33 7.44
N ARG A 171 6.13 14.03 7.79
CA ARG A 171 7.02 13.34 8.74
C ARG A 171 8.27 12.85 8.01
N TYR A 172 9.03 13.78 7.45
CA TYR A 172 10.12 13.49 6.52
C TYR A 172 11.27 12.70 7.13
N GLU A 173 11.63 12.95 8.39
CA GLU A 173 12.69 12.18 9.06
C GLU A 173 12.34 10.70 9.23
N GLU A 174 11.09 10.39 9.58
CA GLU A 174 10.65 9.00 9.69
C GLU A 174 10.51 8.33 8.32
N ALA A 175 10.06 9.10 7.33
CA ALA A 175 9.98 8.64 5.96
C ALA A 175 11.38 8.30 5.42
N ALA A 176 12.38 9.15 5.64
CA ALA A 176 13.77 8.91 5.23
C ALA A 176 14.33 7.60 5.77
N ARG A 177 14.12 7.31 7.07
CA ARG A 177 14.56 6.03 7.68
C ARG A 177 13.95 4.79 7.03
N ILE A 178 12.75 4.91 6.45
CA ILE A 178 12.13 3.81 5.69
C ILE A 178 12.68 3.77 4.28
N MET A 179 12.89 4.92 3.66
CA MET A 179 13.45 5.06 2.32
C MET A 179 14.81 4.37 2.21
N ASP A 180 15.69 4.54 3.21
CA ASP A 180 17.03 3.94 3.25
C ASP A 180 17.00 2.41 3.24
N ARG A 181 15.93 1.81 3.77
CA ARG A 181 15.73 0.34 3.82
C ARG A 181 15.10 -0.22 2.54
N LEU A 182 14.57 0.64 1.67
CA LEU A 182 13.97 0.25 0.40
C LEU A 182 15.04 0.20 -0.70
N ASP A 183 16.04 -0.67 -0.54
CA ASP A 183 17.06 -0.87 -1.56
C ASP A 183 16.47 -1.49 -2.83
N GLY A 184 16.85 -0.91 -3.98
CA GLY A 184 16.32 -1.28 -5.28
C GLY A 184 16.76 -2.65 -5.81
N SER A 185 17.79 -3.27 -5.23
CA SER A 185 18.42 -4.49 -5.76
C SER A 185 17.48 -5.71 -5.75
N THR A 186 16.66 -5.85 -4.72
CA THR A 186 15.73 -6.98 -4.53
C THR A 186 14.30 -6.71 -5.02
N LEU A 187 14.00 -5.47 -5.39
CA LEU A 187 12.65 -5.05 -5.75
C LEU A 187 12.22 -5.56 -7.13
N LYS A 188 10.99 -6.04 -7.24
CA LYS A 188 10.35 -6.31 -8.53
C LYS A 188 10.16 -5.01 -9.31
N ARG A 189 10.13 -5.08 -10.66
CA ARG A 189 10.01 -3.88 -11.52
C ARG A 189 8.90 -2.92 -11.08
N LYS A 190 7.69 -3.42 -10.78
CA LYS A 190 6.55 -2.60 -10.34
C LYS A 190 6.82 -1.90 -9.01
N GLN A 191 7.52 -2.58 -8.10
CA GLN A 191 7.94 -1.99 -6.82
C GLN A 191 9.00 -0.91 -7.05
N ARG A 192 9.97 -1.13 -7.94
CA ARG A 192 10.97 -0.10 -8.32
C ARG A 192 10.31 1.16 -8.88
N GLU A 193 9.30 1.01 -9.76
CA GLU A 193 8.52 2.15 -10.26
C GLU A 193 7.82 2.90 -9.12
N MET A 194 7.19 2.18 -8.18
CA MET A 194 6.51 2.79 -7.03
C MET A 194 7.49 3.48 -6.08
N VAL A 195 8.64 2.89 -5.82
CA VAL A 195 9.68 3.48 -4.96
C VAL A 195 10.26 4.73 -5.59
N ALA A 196 10.59 4.70 -6.89
CA ALA A 196 11.09 5.86 -7.61
C ALA A 196 10.07 7.01 -7.59
N ALA A 197 8.77 6.72 -7.85
CA ALA A 197 7.72 7.73 -7.74
C ALA A 197 7.59 8.30 -6.32
N ALA A 198 7.65 7.44 -5.29
CA ALA A 198 7.53 7.87 -3.91
C ALA A 198 8.73 8.71 -3.44
N ARG A 199 9.95 8.37 -3.88
CA ARG A 199 11.16 9.16 -3.61
C ARG A 199 11.14 10.50 -4.34
N THR A 200 10.71 10.53 -5.59
CA THR A 200 10.50 11.78 -6.34
C THR A 200 9.52 12.69 -5.58
N ASP A 201 8.37 12.16 -5.14
CA ASP A 201 7.37 12.92 -4.39
C ASP A 201 7.92 13.44 -3.04
N PHE A 202 8.71 12.62 -2.35
CA PHE A 202 9.36 12.98 -1.09
C PHE A 202 10.30 14.17 -1.24
N TYR A 203 11.13 14.18 -2.26
CA TYR A 203 12.08 15.28 -2.52
C TYR A 203 11.38 16.52 -3.07
N VAL A 204 10.43 16.35 -4.00
CA VAL A 204 9.65 17.46 -4.56
C VAL A 204 8.89 18.23 -3.48
N ARG A 205 8.29 17.54 -2.50
CA ARG A 205 7.56 18.19 -1.40
C ARG A 205 8.45 18.99 -0.46
N GLN A 206 9.72 18.73 -0.46
CA GLN A 206 10.71 19.45 0.34
C GLN A 206 11.45 20.53 -0.47
N GLY A 207 11.12 20.71 -1.76
CA GLY A 207 11.84 21.63 -2.67
C GLY A 207 13.24 21.14 -3.03
N MET A 208 13.58 19.88 -2.76
CA MET A 208 14.91 19.30 -3.00
C MET A 208 14.99 18.78 -4.44
N TYR A 209 14.99 19.69 -5.42
CA TYR A 209 14.86 19.32 -6.85
C TYR A 209 16.09 18.58 -7.38
N GLU A 210 17.28 18.94 -6.94
CA GLU A 210 18.52 18.24 -7.29
C GLU A 210 18.45 16.75 -6.95
N GLN A 211 17.90 16.39 -5.77
CA GLN A 211 17.72 15.01 -5.33
C GLN A 211 16.50 14.34 -6.00
N ALA A 212 15.49 15.12 -6.38
CA ALA A 212 14.30 14.61 -7.05
C ALA A 212 14.57 14.15 -8.49
N ILE A 213 15.48 14.84 -9.22
CA ILE A 213 15.78 14.57 -10.64
C ILE A 213 16.25 13.11 -10.86
N PRO A 214 17.29 12.58 -10.19
CA PRO A 214 17.73 11.21 -10.43
C PRO A 214 16.65 10.16 -10.12
N GLU A 215 15.78 10.41 -9.15
CA GLU A 215 14.65 9.50 -8.87
C GLU A 215 13.54 9.62 -9.94
N ALA A 216 13.27 10.81 -10.45
CA ALA A 216 12.34 11.01 -11.57
C ALA A 216 12.86 10.37 -12.87
N GLU A 217 14.15 10.45 -13.17
CA GLU A 217 14.76 9.70 -14.28
C GLU A 217 14.60 8.20 -14.11
N ARG A 218 14.84 7.68 -12.89
CA ARG A 218 14.63 6.25 -12.55
C ARG A 218 13.16 5.87 -12.74
N LEU A 219 12.22 6.74 -12.37
CA LEU A 219 10.79 6.57 -12.58
C LEU A 219 10.45 6.46 -14.08
N VAL A 220 10.96 7.36 -14.90
CA VAL A 220 10.80 7.34 -16.37
C VAL A 220 11.34 6.04 -16.98
N ARG A 221 12.54 5.61 -16.56
CA ARG A 221 13.17 4.36 -17.04
C ARG A 221 12.36 3.10 -16.66
N THR A 222 11.80 3.07 -15.45
CA THR A 222 11.06 1.89 -14.95
C THR A 222 9.60 1.85 -15.39
N CYS A 223 9.01 3.00 -15.74
CA CYS A 223 7.63 3.09 -16.18
C CYS A 223 7.42 2.49 -17.58
N LYS A 224 6.56 1.48 -17.67
CA LYS A 224 6.13 0.83 -18.93
C LYS A 224 4.76 1.32 -19.43
N SER A 225 4.06 2.15 -18.67
CA SER A 225 2.74 2.64 -19.03
C SER A 225 2.83 3.70 -20.11
N ILE A 226 2.22 3.43 -21.27
CA ILE A 226 2.12 4.39 -22.39
C ILE A 226 1.42 5.68 -21.94
N LYS A 227 0.42 5.59 -21.04
CA LYS A 227 -0.32 6.77 -20.54
C LYS A 227 0.49 7.58 -19.53
N ARG A 228 1.22 6.93 -18.62
CA ARG A 228 1.91 7.60 -17.51
C ARG A 228 3.31 8.09 -17.88
N LYS A 229 3.99 7.42 -18.81
CA LYS A 229 5.37 7.76 -19.16
C LYS A 229 5.53 9.18 -19.74
N PRO A 230 4.67 9.67 -20.66
CA PRO A 230 4.73 11.07 -21.12
C PRO A 230 4.57 12.08 -19.98
N ARG A 231 3.65 11.81 -19.05
CA ARG A 231 3.44 12.64 -17.87
C ARG A 231 4.70 12.73 -16.99
N TYR A 232 5.37 11.60 -16.75
CA TYR A 232 6.61 11.58 -15.98
C TYR A 232 7.79 12.26 -16.71
N ASN A 233 7.85 12.17 -18.03
CA ASN A 233 8.82 12.93 -18.82
C ASN A 233 8.60 14.44 -18.68
N PHE A 234 7.35 14.88 -18.73
CA PHE A 234 7.01 16.30 -18.56
C PHE A 234 7.34 16.77 -17.13
N LEU A 235 6.99 16.00 -16.11
CA LEU A 235 7.40 16.29 -14.73
C LEU A 235 8.93 16.41 -14.61
N LEU A 236 9.67 15.50 -15.19
CA LEU A 236 11.14 15.54 -15.18
C LEU A 236 11.69 16.82 -15.83
N SER A 237 11.12 17.24 -16.98
CA SER A 237 11.52 18.52 -17.60
C SER A 237 11.20 19.72 -16.73
N GLN A 238 10.06 19.73 -16.03
CA GLN A 238 9.73 20.79 -15.06
C GLN A 238 10.71 20.81 -13.88
N LEU A 239 11.18 19.65 -13.40
CA LEU A 239 12.16 19.57 -12.30
C LEU A 239 13.51 20.16 -12.72
N TYR A 240 13.98 19.88 -13.93
CA TYR A 240 15.20 20.53 -14.45
C TYR A 240 15.07 22.05 -14.55
N VAL A 241 13.90 22.57 -14.97
CA VAL A 241 13.66 24.01 -15.01
C VAL A 241 13.68 24.61 -13.60
N LYS A 242 13.07 23.95 -12.63
CA LYS A 242 13.04 24.40 -11.24
C LYS A 242 14.43 24.42 -10.60
N GLU A 243 15.20 23.36 -10.78
CA GLU A 243 16.56 23.26 -10.26
C GLU A 243 17.46 24.36 -10.83
N ASN A 244 17.39 24.63 -12.15
CA ASN A 244 18.15 25.72 -12.78
C ASN A 244 17.73 27.12 -12.27
N GLN A 245 16.44 27.34 -11.98
CA GLN A 245 15.94 28.58 -11.38
C GLN A 245 16.48 28.79 -9.96
N ASP A 246 16.46 27.74 -9.13
CA ASP A 246 16.99 27.79 -7.76
C ASP A 246 18.52 27.94 -7.75
N GLY A 247 19.22 27.34 -8.71
CA GLY A 247 20.66 27.54 -8.93
C GLY A 247 21.02 28.99 -9.21
N LEU A 248 20.23 29.69 -10.03
CA LEU A 248 20.46 31.12 -10.35
C LEU A 248 20.18 32.05 -9.16
N LEU A 249 19.21 31.70 -8.27
CA LEU A 249 18.89 32.52 -7.10
C LEU A 249 19.94 32.39 -5.97
N ASN A 250 20.71 31.33 -5.95
CA ASN A 250 21.76 31.09 -4.95
C ASN A 250 23.10 31.76 -5.31
N TRP A 251 23.21 32.45 -6.47
CA TRP A 251 24.41 33.18 -6.92
C TRP A 251 24.34 34.70 -6.65
N HIS A 252 23.29 35.18 -5.97
CA HIS A 252 23.09 36.56 -5.54
C HIS A 252 22.97 36.66 -4.02
#